data_3b8d9cc7b428cda74b3d93338f7f2ed7
#
_entry.id   3b8d9cc7b428cda74b3d93338f7f2ed7
#
_cell.length_a   1.000
_cell.length_b   1.000
_cell.length_c   1.000
_cell.angle_alpha   90.00
_cell.angle_beta   90.00
_cell.angle_gamma   90.00
#
_symmetry.space_group_name_H-M   'P 1'
#
loop_
_entity.id
_entity.type
_entity.pdbx_description
1 polymer ?
#
loop_
_entity_poly.entity_id
_entity_poly.type
_entity_poly.pdbx_seq_one_letter_code
_entity_poly.pdbx_strand_id
1 'polypeptide(L)'
;MSLRGRTVEQTATLPDGRVIDVHVGVPEDPYIPRAELDTVDVELRAGGRVLAAVNTVLDPDQESEALELAREIVRKLESGELEPTAGAIEPYADELR
;
A
#
# COMPACT_ATOMS: atom_id res chain seq x y z
N MET A 1 -8.83 6.35 14.00
CA MET A 1 -8.88 4.86 13.99
C MET A 1 -7.52 4.31 13.60
N SER A 2 -7.23 3.10 14.01
CA SER A 2 -5.93 2.47 13.76
C SER A 2 -6.00 1.51 12.58
N LEU A 3 -4.91 1.40 11.82
CA LEU A 3 -4.77 0.42 10.73
C LEU A 3 -4.74 -1.03 11.23
N ARG A 4 -4.63 -1.25 12.54
CA ARG A 4 -4.70 -2.59 13.12
C ARG A 4 -6.06 -3.25 12.91
N GLY A 5 -7.12 -2.46 12.86
CA GLY A 5 -8.48 -2.95 12.67
C GLY A 5 -9.02 -2.82 11.25
N ARG A 6 -8.27 -2.16 10.35
CA ARG A 6 -8.72 -1.92 8.98
C ARG A 6 -7.54 -1.61 8.07
N THR A 7 -7.73 -1.88 6.78
CA THR A 7 -6.74 -1.61 5.74
C THR A 7 -7.29 -0.52 4.81
N VAL A 8 -6.45 0.42 4.42
CA VAL A 8 -6.80 1.39 3.39
C VAL A 8 -6.75 0.68 2.04
N GLU A 9 -7.84 0.75 1.28
CA GLU A 9 -7.96 0.11 -0.03
C GLU A 9 -8.34 1.14 -1.08
N GLN A 10 -7.60 1.15 -2.18
CA GLN A 10 -7.87 2.00 -3.34
C GLN A 10 -7.68 1.16 -4.60
N THR A 11 -8.26 1.60 -5.70
CA THR A 11 -8.15 0.91 -6.98
C THR A 11 -7.61 1.88 -8.04
N ALA A 12 -6.63 1.45 -8.81
CA ALA A 12 -6.06 2.21 -9.91
C ALA A 12 -6.26 1.46 -11.22
N THR A 13 -6.60 2.19 -12.29
CA THR A 13 -6.64 1.65 -13.64
C THR A 13 -5.45 2.21 -14.40
N LEU A 14 -4.56 1.33 -14.84
CA LEU A 14 -3.37 1.71 -15.59
C LEU A 14 -3.74 2.19 -17.00
N PRO A 15 -2.86 2.95 -17.67
CA PRO A 15 -3.10 3.38 -19.04
C PRO A 15 -3.35 2.24 -20.03
N ASP A 16 -2.83 1.05 -19.76
CA ASP A 16 -3.03 -0.13 -20.60
C ASP A 16 -4.32 -0.91 -20.27
N GLY A 17 -5.12 -0.42 -19.32
CA GLY A 17 -6.39 -1.02 -18.92
C GLY A 17 -6.31 -2.00 -17.76
N ARG A 18 -5.13 -2.33 -17.26
CA ARG A 18 -5.01 -3.21 -16.09
C ARG A 18 -5.52 -2.51 -14.84
N VAL A 19 -6.17 -3.28 -13.98
CA VAL A 19 -6.69 -2.78 -12.70
C VAL A 19 -5.79 -3.27 -11.57
N ILE A 20 -5.30 -2.34 -10.75
CA ILE A 20 -4.42 -2.63 -9.62
C ILE A 20 -5.12 -2.22 -8.33
N ASP A 21 -5.18 -3.13 -7.37
CA ASP A 21 -5.67 -2.83 -6.04
C ASP A 21 -4.49 -2.43 -5.16
N VAL A 22 -4.61 -1.28 -4.51
CA VAL A 22 -3.59 -0.73 -3.61
C VAL A 22 -4.08 -0.89 -2.18
N HIS A 23 -3.36 -1.66 -1.38
CA HIS A 23 -3.67 -1.89 0.03
C HIS A 23 -2.58 -1.30 0.90
N VAL A 24 -2.94 -0.52 1.89
CA VAL A 24 -1.99 0.02 2.87
C VAL A 24 -2.51 -0.34 4.25
N GLY A 25 -1.74 -1.12 5.00
CA GLY A 25 -2.17 -1.57 6.31
C GLY A 25 -1.15 -2.45 6.99
N VAL A 26 -1.52 -2.96 8.17
CA VAL A 26 -0.69 -3.89 8.93
C VAL A 26 -0.71 -5.24 8.20
N PRO A 27 0.47 -5.82 7.91
CA PRO A 27 0.54 -7.09 7.20
C PRO A 27 -0.01 -8.25 8.05
N GLU A 28 -0.45 -9.31 7.38
CA GLU A 28 -0.82 -10.54 8.05
C GLU A 28 0.42 -11.37 8.35
N ASP A 29 0.53 -11.86 9.58
CA ASP A 29 1.61 -12.75 9.99
C ASP A 29 0.97 -13.96 10.69
N PRO A 30 1.28 -15.20 10.26
CA PRO A 30 0.68 -16.39 10.86
C PRO A 30 1.12 -16.65 12.30
N TYR A 31 2.20 -16.01 12.73
CA TYR A 31 2.78 -16.23 14.06
C TYR A 31 2.57 -15.07 15.02
N ILE A 32 2.29 -13.86 14.51
CA ILE A 32 2.16 -12.64 15.32
C ILE A 32 0.78 -12.02 15.06
N PRO A 33 -0.05 -11.83 16.11
CA PRO A 33 -1.34 -11.15 15.94
C PRO A 33 -1.15 -9.73 15.39
N ARG A 34 -2.07 -9.29 14.52
CA ARG A 34 -2.01 -7.96 13.91
C ARG A 34 -1.94 -6.85 14.96
N ALA A 35 -2.56 -7.04 16.11
CA ALA A 35 -2.55 -6.06 17.20
C ALA A 35 -1.15 -5.84 17.79
N GLU A 36 -0.22 -6.76 17.59
CA GLU A 36 1.15 -6.67 18.09
C GLU A 36 2.15 -6.22 17.03
N LEU A 37 1.71 -6.08 15.76
CA LEU A 37 2.57 -5.61 14.69
C LEU A 37 2.58 -4.08 14.65
N ASP A 38 3.76 -3.51 14.55
CA ASP A 38 3.97 -2.05 14.49
C ASP A 38 4.39 -1.57 13.11
N THR A 39 4.25 -2.41 12.09
CA THR A 39 4.64 -2.08 10.72
C THR A 39 3.42 -1.86 9.84
N VAL A 40 3.58 -1.02 8.83
CA VAL A 40 2.56 -0.76 7.81
C VAL A 40 3.17 -1.05 6.45
N ASP A 41 2.52 -1.89 5.66
CA ASP A 41 2.98 -2.26 4.33
C ASP A 41 2.06 -1.71 3.25
N VAL A 42 2.65 -1.39 2.11
CA VAL A 42 1.91 -1.17 0.86
C VAL A 42 1.95 -2.46 0.07
N GLU A 43 0.79 -2.94 -0.35
CA GLU A 43 0.68 -4.13 -1.18
C GLU A 43 -0.13 -3.81 -2.43
N LEU A 44 0.41 -4.19 -3.57
CA LEU A 44 -0.28 -4.06 -4.86
C LEU A 44 -0.74 -5.43 -5.31
N ARG A 45 -2.00 -5.52 -5.70
CA ARG A 45 -2.61 -6.78 -6.18
C ARG A 45 -3.29 -6.57 -7.52
N ALA A 46 -3.27 -7.61 -8.34
CA ALA A 46 -4.01 -7.66 -9.59
C ALA A 46 -4.57 -9.06 -9.79
N GLY A 47 -5.88 -9.17 -9.98
CA GLY A 47 -6.54 -10.45 -10.18
C GLY A 47 -6.33 -11.44 -9.03
N GLY A 48 -6.28 -10.96 -7.79
CA GLY A 48 -6.04 -11.80 -6.62
C GLY A 48 -4.59 -12.18 -6.38
N ARG A 49 -3.65 -11.66 -7.18
CA ARG A 49 -2.21 -11.94 -7.04
C ARG A 49 -1.49 -10.72 -6.50
N VAL A 50 -0.57 -10.95 -5.57
CA VAL A 50 0.30 -9.89 -5.06
C VAL A 50 1.39 -9.61 -6.10
N LEU A 51 1.45 -8.37 -6.57
CA LEU A 51 2.48 -7.93 -7.52
C LEU A 51 3.68 -7.35 -6.80
N ALA A 52 3.45 -6.67 -5.68
CA ALA A 52 4.49 -6.02 -4.92
C ALA A 52 4.04 -5.84 -3.47
N ALA A 53 4.98 -5.92 -2.54
CA ALA A 53 4.75 -5.62 -1.14
C ALA A 53 5.97 -4.90 -0.61
N VAL A 54 5.77 -3.72 -0.03
CA VAL A 54 6.84 -2.84 0.44
C VAL A 54 6.53 -2.35 1.84
N ASN A 55 7.52 -2.42 2.74
CA ASN A 55 7.41 -1.83 4.06
C ASN A 55 7.43 -0.31 3.98
N THR A 56 6.63 0.34 4.82
CA THR A 56 6.66 1.79 4.96
C THR A 56 7.27 2.20 6.31
N VAL A 57 7.50 3.49 6.48
CA VAL A 57 7.95 4.06 7.77
C VAL A 57 6.76 4.52 8.63
N LEU A 58 5.54 4.23 8.21
CA LEU A 58 4.33 4.61 8.93
C LEU A 58 4.08 3.72 10.13
N ASP A 59 3.50 4.30 11.18
CA ASP A 59 2.93 3.54 12.29
C ASP A 59 1.48 3.16 11.99
N PRO A 60 0.96 2.08 12.62
CA PRO A 60 -0.45 1.71 12.43
C PRO A 60 -1.46 2.79 12.79
N ASP A 61 -1.07 3.78 13.60
CA ASP A 61 -1.95 4.87 13.99
C ASP A 61 -1.97 6.03 12.99
N GLN A 62 -1.13 6.00 11.97
CA GLN A 62 -1.04 7.04 10.94
C GLN A 62 -1.96 6.74 9.75
N GLU A 63 -3.25 6.56 10.02
CA GLU A 63 -4.24 6.22 9.00
C GLU A 63 -4.37 7.30 7.91
N SER A 64 -4.32 8.58 8.29
CA SER A 64 -4.43 9.69 7.33
C SER A 64 -3.27 9.68 6.34
N GLU A 65 -2.06 9.46 6.83
CA GLU A 65 -0.87 9.39 6.00
C GLU A 65 -0.90 8.16 5.08
N ALA A 66 -1.42 7.05 5.58
CA ALA A 66 -1.61 5.84 4.78
C ALA A 66 -2.60 6.08 3.64
N LEU A 67 -3.69 6.80 3.89
CA LEU A 67 -4.67 7.14 2.87
C LEU A 67 -4.06 8.07 1.81
N GLU A 68 -3.28 9.06 2.22
CA GLU A 68 -2.59 9.96 1.30
C GLU A 68 -1.59 9.20 0.43
N LEU A 69 -0.84 8.28 1.01
CA LEU A 69 0.10 7.43 0.28
C LEU A 69 -0.64 6.59 -0.77
N ALA A 70 -1.74 5.95 -0.37
CA ALA A 70 -2.52 5.13 -1.29
C ALA A 70 -3.04 5.97 -2.46
N ARG A 71 -3.56 7.16 -2.19
CA ARG A 71 -4.08 8.08 -3.22
C ARG A 71 -2.98 8.54 -4.17
N GLU A 72 -1.80 8.85 -3.65
CA GLU A 72 -0.68 9.26 -4.48
C GLU A 72 -0.21 8.13 -5.40
N ILE A 73 -0.10 6.91 -4.87
CA ILE A 73 0.26 5.74 -5.66
C ILE A 73 -0.77 5.51 -6.76
N VAL A 74 -2.07 5.56 -6.44
CA VAL A 74 -3.15 5.40 -7.42
C VAL A 74 -3.02 6.44 -8.54
N ARG A 75 -2.87 7.70 -8.17
CA ARG A 75 -2.76 8.78 -9.16
C ARG A 75 -1.58 8.57 -10.11
N LYS A 76 -0.44 8.15 -9.59
CA LYS A 76 0.77 7.93 -10.39
C LYS A 76 0.69 6.66 -11.23
N LEU A 77 0.04 5.63 -10.72
CA LEU A 77 -0.23 4.43 -11.53
C LEU A 77 -1.16 4.77 -12.69
N GLU A 78 -2.20 5.54 -12.45
CA GLU A 78 -3.17 5.92 -13.49
C GLU A 78 -2.56 6.85 -14.54
N SER A 79 -1.61 7.69 -14.17
CA SER A 79 -0.92 8.57 -15.11
C SER A 79 0.18 7.87 -15.91
N GLY A 80 0.55 6.66 -15.52
CA GLY A 80 1.66 5.94 -16.16
C GLY A 80 3.04 6.35 -15.63
N GLU A 81 3.11 7.24 -14.65
CA GLU A 81 4.38 7.68 -14.06
C GLU A 81 5.03 6.65 -13.14
N LEU A 82 4.25 5.69 -12.65
CA LEU A 82 4.70 4.70 -11.69
C LEU A 82 4.36 3.30 -12.18
N GLU A 83 5.33 2.41 -12.18
CA GLU A 83 5.11 1.01 -12.49
C GLU A 83 4.64 0.25 -11.23
N PRO A 84 3.80 -0.79 -11.37
CA PRO A 84 3.32 -1.56 -10.23
C PRO A 84 4.34 -2.61 -9.78
N THR A 85 5.53 -2.15 -9.38
CA THR A 85 6.63 -3.00 -8.92
C THR A 85 7.12 -2.52 -7.56
N ALA A 86 7.71 -3.43 -6.78
CA ALA A 86 8.26 -3.10 -5.47
C ALA A 86 9.34 -2.02 -5.57
N GLY A 87 10.24 -2.14 -6.55
CA GLY A 87 11.33 -1.18 -6.74
C GLY A 87 10.85 0.24 -7.09
N ALA A 88 9.72 0.35 -7.80
CA ALA A 88 9.16 1.65 -8.16
C ALA A 88 8.44 2.31 -6.98
N ILE A 89 7.82 1.51 -6.10
CA ILE A 89 7.01 2.02 -4.98
C ILE A 89 7.86 2.33 -3.75
N GLU A 90 8.94 1.61 -3.55
CA GLU A 90 9.79 1.74 -2.37
C GLU A 90 10.21 3.20 -2.06
N PRO A 91 10.63 4.04 -3.03
CA PRO A 91 10.95 5.44 -2.75
C PRO A 91 9.78 6.23 -2.17
N TYR A 92 8.56 5.95 -2.61
CA TYR A 92 7.37 6.63 -2.08
C TYR A 92 7.08 6.23 -0.65
N ALA A 93 7.28 4.95 -0.33
CA ALA A 93 7.11 4.46 1.04
C ALA A 93 8.13 5.08 1.99
N ASP A 94 9.35 5.34 1.52
CA ASP A 94 10.44 5.91 2.33
C ASP A 94 10.34 7.42 2.50
N GLU A 95 9.63 8.13 1.63
CA GLU A 95 9.49 9.58 1.68
C GLU A 95 8.50 10.08 2.74
N LEU A 96 7.71 9.20 3.31
CA LEU A 96 6.70 9.54 4.31
C LEU A 96 7.32 9.61 5.69
N ARG A 97 7.74 10.76 6.09
CA ARG A 97 8.34 10.95 7.42
C ARG A 97 7.66 12.06 8.18
#